data_225d09e83df04e2403dcfeed3f0ea1a5
#
_entry.id   225d09e83df04e2403dcfeed3f0ea1a5
#
_cell.length_a   1.000
_cell.length_b   1.000
_cell.length_c   1.000
_cell.angle_alpha   90.00
_cell.angle_beta   90.00
_cell.angle_gamma   90.00
#
_symmetry.space_group_name_H-M   'P 1'
#
loop_
_entity.id
_entity.type
_entity.pdbx_description
1 polymer ?
#
loop_
_entity_poly.entity_id
_entity_poly.type
_entity_poly.pdbx_seq_one_letter_code
_entity_poly.pdbx_strand_id
1 'polypeptide(L)'
;MAVQKLGTFLSSMIMPNIGAFIAWGIITAFFIPKGWTPNEKIATLVEPMVYYLLPILIAYSGGRLIYEIRGGVVGAIATMGVVLGTSSPVFIGEDGNGSPMFLGAMICGPLAAWCMKKLDGLWAGKIKPGFEMLVDNFSAGIFAALAAIASMFWLTPVMTAFMRIAGSAVEFLINNNVLFLTSILIEPAKVLFLNNAINHGVLTPLATEQSVETGKSILFLLEANPGPGLGILLAYTFFGRGTARATAPGAAIIHFFGGIHEIYFPYVLMKPTLILAAIGGGMTGILIETITSAGLRSPAAPGSILAILGSTANDSYVGVILGVLGAATVSCVIASAILRFSKQSEDDLAEATAKMEGMKGKKSSVGATLTAGTDTDTPLISKIVFACDAGMGSSAMGASVLRNKIKDAGYGNEVNVVNSAINNLTDSFDLLVCHEDLYDRAKAPTPSAVHVTVDNFMNSPRYDDIVELIRSQREGDGQSATPAPEPEPEKAPAETVNKKPLLVADNIVLAGTAKTRYAAINEAGELLVKVGAVDKAYVDAMHEREQSVSTFMGNGLAIPHGTNESKDTIKKS
;
A
#
# COMPACT_ATOMS: atom_id res chain seq x y z
N MET A 1 14.97 13.73 -8.80
CA MET A 1 13.56 13.60 -9.25
C MET A 1 13.33 12.50 -10.29
N ALA A 2 14.02 12.45 -11.44
CA ALA A 2 13.77 11.40 -12.46
C ALA A 2 14.07 9.98 -11.96
N VAL A 3 15.23 9.76 -11.36
CA VAL A 3 15.66 8.44 -10.83
C VAL A 3 14.73 7.97 -9.70
N GLN A 4 14.29 8.89 -8.84
CA GLN A 4 13.33 8.60 -7.77
C GLN A 4 11.95 8.20 -8.31
N LYS A 5 11.43 8.91 -9.34
CA LYS A 5 10.18 8.53 -10.03
C LYS A 5 10.30 7.15 -10.66
N LEU A 6 11.43 6.85 -11.29
CA LEU A 6 11.70 5.52 -11.84
C LEU A 6 11.70 4.47 -10.72
N GLY A 7 12.40 4.71 -9.61
CA GLY A 7 12.43 3.81 -8.47
C GLY A 7 11.06 3.54 -7.88
N THR A 8 10.24 4.58 -7.69
CA THR A 8 8.85 4.44 -7.22
C THR A 8 8.02 3.63 -8.21
N PHE A 9 8.19 3.85 -9.51
CA PHE A 9 7.48 3.10 -10.54
C PHE A 9 7.86 1.61 -10.52
N LEU A 10 9.16 1.29 -10.47
CA LEU A 10 9.66 -0.08 -10.38
C LEU A 10 9.16 -0.78 -9.10
N SER A 11 9.23 -0.10 -7.95
CA SER A 11 8.72 -0.61 -6.67
C SER A 11 7.22 -0.88 -6.72
N SER A 12 6.43 -0.03 -7.36
CA SER A 12 4.98 -0.18 -7.48
C SER A 12 4.55 -1.43 -8.27
N MET A 13 5.46 -2.04 -9.04
CA MET A 13 5.21 -3.31 -9.72
C MET A 13 5.47 -4.52 -8.82
N ILE A 14 6.42 -4.41 -7.88
CA ILE A 14 6.88 -5.52 -7.03
C ILE A 14 6.12 -5.55 -5.70
N MET A 15 5.91 -4.39 -5.06
CA MET A 15 5.26 -4.29 -3.75
C MET A 15 3.91 -5.02 -3.64
N PRO A 16 2.99 -4.96 -4.61
CA PRO A 16 1.74 -5.73 -4.53
C PRO A 16 1.95 -7.25 -4.55
N ASN A 17 3.11 -7.70 -5.04
CA ASN A 17 3.44 -9.11 -5.24
C ASN A 17 4.39 -9.65 -4.16
N ILE A 18 4.72 -8.88 -3.11
CA ILE A 18 5.63 -9.32 -2.04
C ILE A 18 5.17 -10.65 -1.41
N GLY A 19 3.86 -10.85 -1.22
CA GLY A 19 3.34 -12.10 -0.71
C GLY A 19 3.75 -13.33 -1.54
N ALA A 20 3.81 -13.20 -2.87
CA ALA A 20 4.25 -14.27 -3.75
C ALA A 20 5.77 -14.55 -3.61
N PHE A 21 6.59 -13.50 -3.44
CA PHE A 21 8.02 -13.66 -3.14
C PHE A 21 8.25 -14.34 -1.79
N ILE A 22 7.49 -13.96 -0.76
CA ILE A 22 7.56 -14.60 0.56
C ILE A 22 7.17 -16.09 0.46
N ALA A 23 6.07 -16.41 -0.24
CA ALA A 23 5.64 -17.80 -0.45
C ALA A 23 6.73 -18.63 -1.17
N TRP A 24 7.27 -18.09 -2.27
CA TRP A 24 8.40 -18.72 -2.96
C TRP A 24 9.62 -18.88 -2.05
N GLY A 25 9.96 -17.85 -1.28
CA GLY A 25 11.08 -17.88 -0.34
C GLY A 25 10.92 -18.94 0.75
N ILE A 26 9.73 -19.07 1.34
CA ILE A 26 9.43 -20.11 2.34
C ILE A 26 9.56 -21.49 1.71
N ILE A 27 8.93 -21.74 0.55
CA ILE A 27 9.01 -23.04 -0.13
C ILE A 27 10.47 -23.40 -0.45
N THR A 28 11.23 -22.43 -0.95
CA THR A 28 12.66 -22.61 -1.26
C THR A 28 13.46 -22.92 0.01
N ALA A 29 13.29 -22.13 1.08
CA ALA A 29 14.06 -22.30 2.32
C ALA A 29 13.81 -23.67 2.97
N PHE A 30 12.59 -24.18 2.92
CA PHE A 30 12.22 -25.43 3.58
C PHE A 30 12.51 -26.67 2.72
N PHE A 31 12.17 -26.68 1.43
CA PHE A 31 11.94 -27.91 0.67
C PHE A 31 12.97 -28.24 -0.41
N ILE A 32 13.85 -27.30 -0.82
CA ILE A 32 14.93 -27.63 -1.75
C ILE A 32 15.93 -28.64 -1.14
N PRO A 33 16.77 -29.30 -1.92
CA PRO A 33 17.72 -30.33 -1.42
C PRO A 33 18.62 -29.83 -0.27
N LYS A 34 18.99 -28.55 -0.25
CA LYS A 34 19.76 -27.88 0.82
C LYS A 34 18.87 -27.17 1.84
N GLY A 35 17.55 -27.36 1.79
CA GLY A 35 16.58 -26.74 2.68
C GLY A 35 16.53 -27.34 4.09
N TRP A 36 15.63 -26.81 4.95
CA TRP A 36 15.48 -27.29 6.32
C TRP A 36 14.83 -28.68 6.39
N THR A 37 13.85 -28.93 5.52
CA THR A 37 13.10 -30.19 5.42
C THR A 37 12.96 -30.58 3.95
N PRO A 38 14.04 -31.09 3.32
CA PRO A 38 14.04 -31.38 1.89
C PRO A 38 12.90 -32.29 1.45
N ASN A 39 12.19 -31.89 0.38
CA ASN A 39 11.12 -32.69 -0.20
C ASN A 39 11.06 -32.45 -1.71
N GLU A 40 11.46 -33.45 -2.49
CA GLU A 40 11.56 -33.34 -3.94
C GLU A 40 10.22 -32.97 -4.61
N LYS A 41 9.09 -33.50 -4.13
CA LYS A 41 7.77 -33.21 -4.70
C LYS A 41 7.37 -31.74 -4.49
N ILE A 42 7.64 -31.19 -3.31
CA ILE A 42 7.30 -29.80 -3.02
C ILE A 42 8.31 -28.86 -3.70
N ALA A 43 9.56 -29.24 -3.80
CA ALA A 43 10.61 -28.48 -4.47
C ALA A 43 10.28 -28.20 -5.96
N THR A 44 9.47 -29.05 -6.61
CA THR A 44 9.01 -28.78 -8.00
C THR A 44 8.21 -27.49 -8.17
N LEU A 45 7.73 -26.87 -7.09
CA LEU A 45 7.06 -25.56 -7.13
C LEU A 45 8.03 -24.40 -7.31
N VAL A 46 9.30 -24.58 -6.92
CA VAL A 46 10.27 -23.46 -6.84
C VAL A 46 10.55 -22.88 -8.22
N GLU A 47 10.91 -23.70 -9.19
CA GLU A 47 11.23 -23.25 -10.55
C GLU A 47 10.04 -22.61 -11.27
N PRO A 48 8.84 -23.21 -11.34
CA PRO A 48 7.69 -22.56 -11.98
C PRO A 48 7.32 -21.23 -11.33
N MET A 49 7.47 -21.09 -10.02
CA MET A 49 7.19 -19.85 -9.33
C MET A 49 8.19 -18.75 -9.72
N VAL A 50 9.49 -19.05 -9.76
CA VAL A 50 10.52 -18.04 -10.01
C VAL A 50 10.66 -17.69 -11.50
N TYR A 51 10.53 -18.69 -12.38
CA TYR A 51 10.68 -18.47 -13.82
C TYR A 51 9.43 -17.90 -14.50
N TYR A 52 8.22 -18.26 -14.02
CA TYR A 52 6.96 -17.92 -14.69
C TYR A 52 6.06 -17.04 -13.82
N LEU A 53 5.67 -17.52 -12.62
CA LEU A 53 4.65 -16.84 -11.82
C LEU A 53 5.06 -15.44 -11.38
N LEU A 54 6.24 -15.30 -10.77
CA LEU A 54 6.71 -14.00 -10.27
C LEU A 54 6.90 -12.97 -11.38
N PRO A 55 7.57 -13.27 -12.51
CA PRO A 55 7.67 -12.32 -13.64
C PRO A 55 6.30 -11.91 -14.21
N ILE A 56 5.37 -12.87 -14.35
CA ILE A 56 4.02 -12.57 -14.85
C ILE A 56 3.24 -11.66 -13.89
N LEU A 57 3.31 -11.89 -12.58
CA LEU A 57 2.68 -11.04 -11.58
C LEU A 57 3.25 -9.61 -11.60
N ILE A 58 4.57 -9.47 -11.75
CA ILE A 58 5.24 -8.17 -11.88
C ILE A 58 4.76 -7.46 -13.15
N ALA A 59 4.73 -8.15 -14.28
CA ALA A 59 4.27 -7.59 -15.55
C ALA A 59 2.81 -7.20 -15.52
N TYR A 60 1.96 -8.02 -14.90
CA TYR A 60 0.54 -7.71 -14.70
C TYR A 60 0.38 -6.44 -13.85
N SER A 61 1.09 -6.35 -12.73
CA SER A 61 1.07 -5.17 -11.86
C SER A 61 1.56 -3.93 -12.60
N GLY A 62 2.65 -4.04 -13.37
CA GLY A 62 3.21 -2.96 -14.18
C GLY A 62 2.25 -2.51 -15.30
N GLY A 63 1.63 -3.45 -15.97
CA GLY A 63 0.62 -3.17 -17.00
C GLY A 63 -0.61 -2.47 -16.43
N ARG A 64 -1.07 -2.89 -15.23
CA ARG A 64 -2.18 -2.22 -14.53
C ARG A 64 -1.88 -0.76 -14.19
N LEU A 65 -0.67 -0.43 -13.81
CA LEU A 65 -0.26 0.94 -13.52
C LEU A 65 -0.39 1.87 -14.73
N ILE A 66 -0.30 1.33 -15.95
CA ILE A 66 -0.35 2.09 -17.21
C ILE A 66 -1.76 2.12 -17.79
N TYR A 67 -2.46 0.97 -17.82
CA TYR A 67 -3.76 0.83 -18.48
C TYR A 67 -4.67 -0.17 -17.77
N GLU A 68 -4.82 -0.01 -16.47
CA GLU A 68 -5.74 -0.78 -15.60
C GLU A 68 -5.70 -2.30 -15.84
N ILE A 69 -6.84 -3.00 -15.69
CA ILE A 69 -6.92 -4.46 -15.86
C ILE A 69 -6.51 -4.89 -17.27
N ARG A 70 -6.95 -4.14 -18.29
CA ARG A 70 -6.66 -4.43 -19.69
C ARG A 70 -5.15 -4.38 -19.97
N GLY A 71 -4.47 -3.35 -19.44
CA GLY A 71 -3.02 -3.26 -19.52
C GLY A 71 -2.30 -4.37 -18.76
N GLY A 72 -2.84 -4.78 -17.61
CA GLY A 72 -2.32 -5.90 -16.84
C GLY A 72 -2.34 -7.22 -17.61
N VAL A 73 -3.46 -7.55 -18.22
CA VAL A 73 -3.61 -8.78 -19.03
C VAL A 73 -2.68 -8.77 -20.24
N VAL A 74 -2.69 -7.69 -21.03
CA VAL A 74 -1.83 -7.55 -22.20
C VAL A 74 -0.35 -7.60 -21.83
N GLY A 75 0.04 -6.91 -20.74
CA GLY A 75 1.41 -6.91 -20.24
C GLY A 75 1.88 -8.29 -19.77
N ALA A 76 1.03 -9.04 -19.09
CA ALA A 76 1.33 -10.40 -18.65
C ALA A 76 1.57 -11.35 -19.85
N ILE A 77 0.68 -11.30 -20.86
CA ILE A 77 0.81 -12.14 -22.05
C ILE A 77 2.07 -11.77 -22.85
N ALA A 78 2.32 -10.48 -23.09
CA ALA A 78 3.50 -10.03 -23.79
C ALA A 78 4.80 -10.47 -23.11
N THR A 79 4.82 -10.43 -21.77
CA THR A 79 5.99 -10.83 -20.97
C THR A 79 6.28 -12.33 -21.04
N MET A 80 5.27 -13.17 -21.29
CA MET A 80 5.50 -14.59 -21.48
C MET A 80 6.49 -14.88 -22.63
N GLY A 81 6.54 -14.01 -23.66
CA GLY A 81 7.54 -14.11 -24.72
C GLY A 81 8.96 -13.94 -24.20
N VAL A 82 9.23 -12.93 -23.38
CA VAL A 82 10.56 -12.71 -22.77
C VAL A 82 10.93 -13.85 -21.83
N VAL A 83 9.98 -14.28 -21.01
CA VAL A 83 10.19 -15.39 -20.06
C VAL A 83 10.60 -16.67 -20.79
N LEU A 84 9.85 -17.06 -21.81
CA LEU A 84 10.17 -18.27 -22.58
C LEU A 84 11.45 -18.12 -23.42
N GLY A 85 11.74 -16.92 -23.92
CA GLY A 85 12.98 -16.65 -24.63
C GLY A 85 14.24 -16.84 -23.79
N THR A 86 14.11 -16.77 -22.44
CA THR A 86 15.24 -16.93 -21.50
C THR A 86 15.20 -18.22 -20.67
N SER A 87 14.12 -18.99 -20.72
CA SER A 87 13.96 -20.19 -19.88
C SER A 87 13.64 -21.47 -20.69
N SER A 88 13.22 -21.32 -21.96
CA SER A 88 12.90 -22.50 -22.77
C SER A 88 14.16 -23.16 -23.33
N PRO A 89 14.30 -24.50 -23.23
CA PRO A 89 15.42 -25.24 -23.81
C PRO A 89 15.64 -25.01 -25.29
N VAL A 90 14.59 -24.65 -26.03
CA VAL A 90 14.67 -24.32 -27.46
C VAL A 90 15.54 -23.10 -27.73
N PHE A 91 15.60 -22.15 -26.79
CA PHE A 91 16.36 -20.90 -26.95
C PHE A 91 17.71 -20.91 -26.25
N ILE A 92 17.79 -21.60 -25.08
CA ILE A 92 19.02 -21.62 -24.27
C ILE A 92 19.91 -22.84 -24.53
N GLY A 93 19.43 -23.84 -25.30
CA GLY A 93 20.11 -25.11 -25.51
C GLY A 93 19.93 -26.08 -24.31
N GLU A 94 20.31 -27.35 -24.50
CA GLU A 94 20.16 -28.38 -23.47
C GLU A 94 21.07 -28.16 -22.25
N ASP A 95 22.22 -27.49 -22.45
CA ASP A 95 23.20 -27.19 -21.40
C ASP A 95 23.05 -25.78 -20.82
N GLY A 96 22.07 -25.00 -21.29
CA GLY A 96 21.85 -23.62 -20.85
C GLY A 96 21.01 -23.55 -19.57
N ASN A 97 21.47 -22.80 -18.59
CA ASN A 97 20.65 -22.45 -17.44
C ASN A 97 19.70 -21.29 -17.79
N GLY A 98 18.40 -21.48 -17.55
CA GLY A 98 17.41 -20.43 -17.72
C GLY A 98 17.63 -19.32 -16.70
N SER A 99 17.31 -18.07 -17.07
CA SER A 99 17.41 -16.92 -16.17
C SER A 99 16.01 -16.39 -15.82
N PRO A 100 15.69 -16.17 -14.54
CA PRO A 100 14.43 -15.54 -14.13
C PRO A 100 14.35 -14.12 -14.67
N MET A 101 13.35 -13.83 -15.50
CA MET A 101 13.31 -12.58 -16.26
C MET A 101 12.48 -11.49 -15.57
N PHE A 102 12.84 -11.13 -14.32
CA PHE A 102 12.15 -10.07 -13.55
C PHE A 102 12.29 -8.70 -14.22
N LEU A 103 13.50 -8.34 -14.62
CA LEU A 103 13.76 -7.05 -15.26
C LEU A 103 13.05 -6.95 -16.62
N GLY A 104 13.05 -8.03 -17.39
CA GLY A 104 12.29 -8.11 -18.64
C GLY A 104 10.80 -7.91 -18.40
N ALA A 105 10.24 -8.48 -17.34
CA ALA A 105 8.86 -8.30 -16.95
C ALA A 105 8.53 -6.85 -16.56
N MET A 106 9.44 -6.19 -15.82
CA MET A 106 9.30 -4.79 -15.39
C MET A 106 9.32 -3.80 -16.57
N ILE A 107 9.92 -4.18 -17.69
CA ILE A 107 9.98 -3.36 -18.91
C ILE A 107 8.85 -3.77 -19.86
N CYS A 108 8.71 -5.05 -20.15
CA CYS A 108 7.77 -5.56 -21.14
C CYS A 108 6.31 -5.29 -20.76
N GLY A 109 5.93 -5.55 -19.50
CA GLY A 109 4.57 -5.36 -19.01
C GLY A 109 4.03 -3.96 -19.22
N PRO A 110 4.68 -2.92 -18.66
CA PRO A 110 4.27 -1.52 -18.86
C PRO A 110 4.36 -1.06 -20.31
N LEU A 111 5.38 -1.49 -21.05
CA LEU A 111 5.56 -1.12 -22.45
C LEU A 111 4.41 -1.65 -23.32
N ALA A 112 4.07 -2.92 -23.18
CA ALA A 112 2.96 -3.52 -23.91
C ALA A 112 1.63 -2.85 -23.54
N ALA A 113 1.40 -2.56 -22.26
CA ALA A 113 0.22 -1.84 -21.81
C ALA A 113 0.14 -0.42 -22.38
N TRP A 114 1.26 0.28 -22.45
CA TRP A 114 1.34 1.62 -23.06
C TRP A 114 1.02 1.57 -24.55
N CYS A 115 1.59 0.62 -25.28
CA CYS A 115 1.28 0.41 -26.69
C CYS A 115 -0.21 0.10 -26.91
N MET A 116 -0.78 -0.79 -26.09
CA MET A 116 -2.21 -1.12 -26.15
C MET A 116 -3.09 0.10 -25.91
N LYS A 117 -2.77 0.90 -24.89
CA LYS A 117 -3.47 2.16 -24.62
C LYS A 117 -3.44 3.13 -25.79
N LYS A 118 -2.31 3.22 -26.50
CA LYS A 118 -2.17 4.05 -27.71
C LYS A 118 -2.98 3.47 -28.86
N LEU A 119 -2.96 2.16 -29.03
CA LEU A 119 -3.71 1.47 -30.06
C LEU A 119 -5.21 1.67 -29.89
N ASP A 120 -5.76 1.47 -28.68
CA ASP A 120 -7.18 1.71 -28.37
C ASP A 120 -7.60 3.16 -28.64
N GLY A 121 -6.70 4.11 -28.43
CA GLY A 121 -6.93 5.53 -28.75
C GLY A 121 -7.20 5.82 -30.23
N LEU A 122 -6.82 4.94 -31.16
CA LEU A 122 -7.04 5.14 -32.60
C LEU A 122 -8.52 4.96 -33.01
N TRP A 123 -9.25 4.11 -32.29
CA TRP A 123 -10.67 3.83 -32.57
C TRP A 123 -11.62 4.19 -31.45
N ALA A 124 -11.13 4.79 -30.36
CA ALA A 124 -11.98 5.29 -29.29
C ALA A 124 -13.07 6.21 -29.83
N GLY A 125 -14.33 5.93 -29.47
CA GLY A 125 -15.49 6.67 -29.94
C GLY A 125 -15.92 6.41 -31.39
N LYS A 126 -15.24 5.52 -32.13
CA LYS A 126 -15.60 5.16 -33.51
C LYS A 126 -16.27 3.79 -33.64
N ILE A 127 -16.29 3.02 -32.56
CA ILE A 127 -16.88 1.68 -32.52
C ILE A 127 -18.40 1.83 -32.47
N LYS A 128 -19.12 1.10 -33.32
CA LYS A 128 -20.59 1.10 -33.31
C LYS A 128 -21.11 0.44 -32.03
N PRO A 129 -22.21 0.96 -31.44
CA PRO A 129 -22.83 0.35 -30.27
C PRO A 129 -23.11 -1.15 -30.47
N GLY A 130 -22.73 -1.96 -29.45
CA GLY A 130 -22.87 -3.40 -29.47
C GLY A 130 -21.64 -4.18 -29.98
N PHE A 131 -20.65 -3.50 -30.56
CA PHE A 131 -19.40 -4.13 -31.02
C PHE A 131 -18.21 -3.85 -30.08
N GLU A 132 -18.39 -3.03 -29.04
CA GLU A 132 -17.32 -2.61 -28.12
C GLU A 132 -16.62 -3.82 -27.50
N MET A 133 -17.38 -4.75 -26.92
CA MET A 133 -16.82 -5.95 -26.28
C MET A 133 -16.04 -6.82 -27.25
N LEU A 134 -16.53 -6.96 -28.50
CA LEU A 134 -15.85 -7.72 -29.53
C LEU A 134 -14.52 -7.08 -29.89
N VAL A 135 -14.53 -5.77 -30.20
CA VAL A 135 -13.32 -5.02 -30.58
C VAL A 135 -12.32 -5.02 -29.44
N ASP A 136 -12.78 -4.79 -28.21
CA ASP A 136 -11.92 -4.75 -27.03
C ASP A 136 -11.22 -6.08 -26.76
N ASN A 137 -11.94 -7.19 -26.81
CA ASN A 137 -11.34 -8.50 -26.54
C ASN A 137 -10.39 -8.96 -27.66
N PHE A 138 -10.83 -8.81 -28.91
CA PHE A 138 -10.01 -9.25 -30.04
C PHE A 138 -8.79 -8.37 -30.25
N SER A 139 -8.91 -7.04 -30.13
CA SER A 139 -7.74 -6.16 -30.24
C SER A 139 -6.70 -6.43 -29.17
N ALA A 140 -7.14 -6.64 -27.90
CA ALA A 140 -6.23 -7.01 -26.82
C ALA A 140 -5.55 -8.36 -27.07
N GLY A 141 -6.32 -9.39 -27.45
CA GLY A 141 -5.80 -10.73 -27.71
C GLY A 141 -4.80 -10.76 -28.88
N ILE A 142 -5.16 -10.15 -30.01
CA ILE A 142 -4.28 -10.08 -31.20
C ILE A 142 -3.01 -9.28 -30.88
N PHE A 143 -3.16 -8.11 -30.27
CA PHE A 143 -2.01 -7.29 -29.92
C PHE A 143 -1.10 -8.00 -28.91
N ALA A 144 -1.66 -8.62 -27.86
CA ALA A 144 -0.89 -9.34 -26.85
C ALA A 144 -0.10 -10.53 -27.46
N ALA A 145 -0.71 -11.27 -28.38
CA ALA A 145 -0.04 -12.35 -29.09
C ALA A 145 1.15 -11.84 -29.94
N LEU A 146 0.94 -10.76 -30.70
CA LEU A 146 2.02 -10.13 -31.48
C LEU A 146 3.12 -9.56 -30.56
N ALA A 147 2.74 -8.92 -29.47
CA ALA A 147 3.67 -8.39 -28.48
C ALA A 147 4.48 -9.50 -27.79
N ALA A 148 3.88 -10.66 -27.50
CA ALA A 148 4.59 -11.82 -26.96
C ALA A 148 5.65 -12.36 -27.95
N ILE A 149 5.28 -12.49 -29.22
CA ILE A 149 6.22 -12.90 -30.27
C ILE A 149 7.35 -11.86 -30.42
N ALA A 150 7.00 -10.58 -30.49
CA ALA A 150 7.98 -9.50 -30.61
C ALA A 150 8.93 -9.46 -29.40
N SER A 151 8.42 -9.61 -28.18
CA SER A 151 9.23 -9.62 -26.97
C SER A 151 10.20 -10.80 -26.92
N MET A 152 9.77 -11.97 -27.38
CA MET A 152 10.59 -13.18 -27.46
C MET A 152 11.82 -12.97 -28.36
N PHE A 153 11.65 -12.39 -29.53
CA PHE A 153 12.75 -12.27 -30.50
C PHE A 153 13.56 -10.97 -30.36
N TRP A 154 12.97 -9.89 -29.91
CA TRP A 154 13.64 -8.59 -29.87
C TRP A 154 14.01 -8.13 -28.46
N LEU A 155 13.13 -8.29 -27.49
CA LEU A 155 13.41 -7.83 -26.13
C LEU A 155 14.31 -8.81 -25.37
N THR A 156 14.12 -10.12 -25.56
CA THR A 156 14.93 -11.16 -24.88
C THR A 156 16.44 -10.96 -25.08
N PRO A 157 16.99 -10.80 -26.31
CA PRO A 157 18.43 -10.62 -26.48
C PRO A 157 18.97 -9.38 -25.76
N VAL A 158 18.19 -8.29 -25.75
CA VAL A 158 18.58 -7.05 -25.08
C VAL A 158 18.66 -7.26 -23.57
N MET A 159 17.64 -7.90 -23.00
CA MET A 159 17.58 -8.16 -21.56
C MET A 159 18.66 -9.16 -21.11
N THR A 160 18.89 -10.21 -21.89
CA THR A 160 19.95 -11.19 -21.61
C THR A 160 21.33 -10.54 -21.67
N ALA A 161 21.59 -9.67 -22.65
CA ALA A 161 22.85 -8.94 -22.73
C ALA A 161 23.05 -8.01 -21.50
N PHE A 162 21.99 -7.31 -21.10
CA PHE A 162 22.03 -6.46 -19.90
C PHE A 162 22.30 -7.27 -18.63
N MET A 163 21.59 -8.38 -18.41
CA MET A 163 21.76 -9.25 -17.25
C MET A 163 23.18 -9.85 -17.22
N ARG A 164 23.73 -10.25 -18.37
CA ARG A 164 25.11 -10.73 -18.46
C ARG A 164 26.13 -9.67 -18.03
N ILE A 165 25.99 -8.42 -18.53
CA ILE A 165 26.87 -7.32 -18.14
C ILE A 165 26.76 -7.03 -16.64
N ALA A 166 25.55 -6.96 -16.12
CA ALA A 166 25.30 -6.72 -14.69
C ALA A 166 25.85 -7.87 -13.83
N GLY A 167 25.61 -9.12 -14.23
CA GLY A 167 26.13 -10.32 -13.57
C GLY A 167 27.68 -10.33 -13.55
N SER A 168 28.32 -10.08 -14.69
CA SER A 168 29.79 -10.01 -14.76
C SER A 168 30.38 -8.89 -13.88
N ALA A 169 29.70 -7.75 -13.78
CA ALA A 169 30.12 -6.67 -12.88
C ALA A 169 30.05 -7.10 -11.41
N VAL A 170 28.98 -7.77 -11.01
CA VAL A 170 28.83 -8.31 -9.65
C VAL A 170 29.88 -9.39 -9.37
N GLU A 171 30.07 -10.32 -10.29
CA GLU A 171 31.09 -11.38 -10.19
C GLU A 171 32.50 -10.80 -10.03
N PHE A 172 32.83 -9.76 -10.81
CA PHE A 172 34.09 -9.03 -10.65
C PHE A 172 34.24 -8.47 -9.23
N LEU A 173 33.18 -7.84 -8.67
CA LEU A 173 33.22 -7.28 -7.32
C LEU A 173 33.39 -8.36 -6.24
N ILE A 174 32.74 -9.51 -6.41
CA ILE A 174 32.84 -10.65 -5.49
C ILE A 174 34.23 -11.26 -5.58
N ASN A 175 34.71 -11.59 -6.77
CA ASN A 175 35.98 -12.27 -7.00
C ASN A 175 37.21 -11.44 -6.56
N ASN A 176 37.10 -10.12 -6.61
CA ASN A 176 38.12 -9.21 -6.11
C ASN A 176 37.94 -8.81 -4.64
N ASN A 177 36.97 -9.37 -3.91
CA ASN A 177 36.63 -9.05 -2.52
C ASN A 177 36.34 -7.55 -2.29
N VAL A 178 35.84 -6.83 -3.30
CA VAL A 178 35.55 -5.39 -3.22
C VAL A 178 34.03 -5.10 -3.18
N LEU A 179 33.20 -6.13 -3.02
CA LEU A 179 31.73 -5.99 -2.96
C LEU A 179 31.30 -5.03 -1.84
N PHE A 180 32.02 -4.98 -0.72
CA PHE A 180 31.73 -4.08 0.40
C PHE A 180 31.76 -2.59 -0.01
N LEU A 181 32.50 -2.22 -1.07
CA LEU A 181 32.53 -0.84 -1.58
C LEU A 181 31.18 -0.40 -2.16
N THR A 182 30.32 -1.33 -2.53
CA THR A 182 28.96 -0.99 -3.01
C THR A 182 28.14 -0.23 -1.97
N SER A 183 28.46 -0.40 -0.67
CA SER A 183 27.82 0.33 0.43
C SER A 183 28.02 1.85 0.34
N ILE A 184 29.09 2.33 -0.33
CA ILE A 184 29.30 3.76 -0.59
C ILE A 184 28.19 4.34 -1.44
N LEU A 185 27.59 3.54 -2.31
CA LEU A 185 26.46 3.95 -3.17
C LEU A 185 25.12 3.56 -2.55
N ILE A 186 25.01 2.36 -2.01
CA ILE A 186 23.74 1.79 -1.53
C ILE A 186 23.24 2.52 -0.29
N GLU A 187 24.07 2.76 0.70
CA GLU A 187 23.62 3.39 1.95
C GLU A 187 23.13 4.85 1.77
N PRO A 188 23.82 5.73 1.02
CA PRO A 188 23.24 7.02 0.64
C PRO A 188 21.93 6.89 -0.17
N ALA A 189 21.91 5.92 -1.09
CA ALA A 189 20.73 5.71 -1.93
C ALA A 189 19.49 5.31 -1.12
N LYS A 190 19.64 4.51 -0.04
CA LYS A 190 18.54 4.19 0.89
C LYS A 190 17.93 5.46 1.46
N VAL A 191 18.75 6.33 2.06
CA VAL A 191 18.30 7.58 2.70
C VAL A 191 17.67 8.56 1.71
N LEU A 192 18.07 8.50 0.43
CA LEU A 192 17.53 9.32 -0.66
C LEU A 192 16.35 8.67 -1.39
N PHE A 193 15.79 7.58 -0.86
CA PHE A 193 14.67 6.81 -1.45
C PHE A 193 14.95 6.26 -2.85
N LEU A 194 16.21 5.96 -3.15
CA LEU A 194 16.64 5.29 -4.38
C LEU A 194 16.80 3.78 -4.19
N ASN A 195 16.69 3.30 -2.95
CA ASN A 195 16.84 1.88 -2.59
C ASN A 195 15.93 0.97 -3.40
N ASN A 196 14.66 1.33 -3.58
CA ASN A 196 13.70 0.53 -4.34
C ASN A 196 14.12 0.34 -5.82
N ALA A 197 14.72 1.38 -6.43
CA ALA A 197 15.22 1.28 -7.80
C ALA A 197 16.42 0.32 -7.88
N ILE A 198 17.33 0.40 -6.93
CA ILE A 198 18.55 -0.44 -6.91
C ILE A 198 18.18 -1.86 -6.49
N ASN A 199 17.43 -2.03 -5.41
CA ASN A 199 17.08 -3.34 -4.89
C ASN A 199 16.19 -4.12 -5.87
N HIS A 200 15.03 -3.57 -6.22
CA HIS A 200 14.07 -4.28 -7.07
C HIS A 200 14.45 -4.23 -8.56
N GLY A 201 15.15 -3.19 -8.99
CA GLY A 201 15.55 -3.03 -10.39
C GLY A 201 16.78 -3.84 -10.77
N VAL A 202 17.70 -4.09 -9.84
CA VAL A 202 19.00 -4.71 -10.15
C VAL A 202 19.34 -5.84 -9.17
N LEU A 203 19.38 -5.56 -7.86
CA LEU A 203 19.90 -6.53 -6.88
C LEU A 203 19.02 -7.77 -6.75
N THR A 204 17.72 -7.62 -6.59
CA THR A 204 16.81 -8.77 -6.41
C THR A 204 16.78 -9.69 -7.64
N PRO A 205 16.69 -9.20 -8.89
CA PRO A 205 16.81 -10.06 -10.08
C PRO A 205 18.11 -10.87 -10.10
N LEU A 206 19.26 -10.20 -9.96
CA LEU A 206 20.58 -10.85 -9.96
C LEU A 206 20.76 -11.83 -8.80
N ALA A 207 20.32 -11.42 -7.60
CA ALA A 207 20.38 -12.26 -6.41
C ALA A 207 19.51 -13.52 -6.56
N THR A 208 18.36 -13.41 -7.20
CA THR A 208 17.46 -14.55 -7.44
C THR A 208 18.09 -15.52 -8.43
N GLU A 209 18.66 -15.01 -9.53
CA GLU A 209 19.41 -15.82 -10.50
C GLU A 209 20.55 -16.58 -9.82
N GLN A 210 21.40 -15.88 -9.08
CA GLN A 210 22.50 -16.47 -8.33
C GLN A 210 22.02 -17.50 -7.28
N SER A 211 20.91 -17.21 -6.60
CA SER A 211 20.35 -18.11 -5.59
C SER A 211 19.78 -19.41 -6.19
N VAL A 212 19.24 -19.35 -7.38
CA VAL A 212 18.77 -20.54 -8.12
C VAL A 212 19.96 -21.42 -8.50
N GLU A 213 21.06 -20.84 -8.97
CA GLU A 213 22.25 -21.58 -9.39
C GLU A 213 23.05 -22.15 -8.22
N THR A 214 23.31 -21.32 -7.20
CA THR A 214 24.26 -21.67 -6.11
C THR A 214 23.57 -22.05 -4.79
N GLY A 215 22.25 -21.82 -4.69
CA GLY A 215 21.44 -22.07 -3.50
C GLY A 215 21.40 -20.91 -2.50
N LYS A 216 22.13 -19.81 -2.75
CA LYS A 216 22.14 -18.59 -1.93
C LYS A 216 22.76 -17.40 -2.66
N SER A 217 22.45 -16.17 -2.22
CA SER A 217 23.11 -14.96 -2.71
C SER A 217 23.35 -13.97 -1.60
N ILE A 218 24.55 -13.38 -1.59
CA ILE A 218 24.93 -12.26 -0.70
C ILE A 218 24.23 -10.96 -1.14
N LEU A 219 23.82 -10.85 -2.39
CA LEU A 219 23.20 -9.64 -2.94
C LEU A 219 21.88 -9.29 -2.25
N PHE A 220 21.17 -10.27 -1.69
CA PHE A 220 19.97 -10.02 -0.88
C PHE A 220 20.27 -9.28 0.42
N LEU A 221 21.52 -9.33 0.92
CA LEU A 221 21.95 -8.66 2.15
C LEU A 221 22.41 -7.22 1.93
N LEU A 222 22.78 -6.85 0.71
CA LEU A 222 23.32 -5.52 0.40
C LEU A 222 22.38 -4.37 0.82
N GLU A 223 21.09 -4.57 0.67
CA GLU A 223 20.05 -3.57 1.01
C GLU A 223 19.32 -3.95 2.30
N ALA A 224 19.03 -5.24 2.50
CA ALA A 224 18.19 -5.71 3.60
C ALA A 224 18.89 -5.71 4.96
N ASN A 225 20.23 -5.63 5.05
CA ASN A 225 20.96 -5.65 6.32
C ASN A 225 20.51 -4.49 7.24
N PRO A 226 19.90 -4.77 8.41
CA PRO A 226 19.41 -3.73 9.33
C PRO A 226 20.51 -3.15 10.21
N GLY A 227 21.71 -3.72 10.18
CA GLY A 227 22.83 -3.33 11.06
C GLY A 227 23.16 -1.83 11.00
N PRO A 228 23.37 -1.23 9.82
CA PRO A 228 23.74 0.18 9.73
C PRO A 228 22.72 1.13 10.36
N GLY A 229 21.43 0.94 10.08
CA GLY A 229 20.35 1.75 10.66
C GLY A 229 20.22 1.53 12.18
N LEU A 230 20.29 0.28 12.63
CA LEU A 230 20.28 -0.06 14.06
C LEU A 230 21.42 0.66 14.80
N GLY A 231 22.64 0.65 14.25
CA GLY A 231 23.79 1.31 14.85
C GLY A 231 23.57 2.82 15.03
N ILE A 232 23.02 3.51 14.04
CA ILE A 232 22.67 4.92 14.13
C ILE A 232 21.61 5.17 15.22
N LEU A 233 20.56 4.38 15.26
CA LEU A 233 19.48 4.52 16.24
C LEU A 233 19.97 4.24 17.67
N LEU A 234 20.83 3.26 17.85
CA LEU A 234 21.50 3.00 19.15
C LEU A 234 22.39 4.18 19.56
N ALA A 235 23.12 4.77 18.62
CA ALA A 235 23.94 5.96 18.92
C ALA A 235 23.07 7.14 19.37
N TYR A 236 21.92 7.38 18.75
CA TYR A 236 20.97 8.39 19.22
C TYR A 236 20.35 8.04 20.59
N THR A 237 20.06 6.78 20.85
CA THR A 237 19.55 6.33 22.15
C THR A 237 20.50 6.71 23.29
N PHE A 238 21.81 6.51 23.08
CA PHE A 238 22.82 6.76 24.13
C PHE A 238 23.33 8.20 24.14
N PHE A 239 23.51 8.82 22.98
CA PHE A 239 24.22 10.10 22.83
C PHE A 239 23.37 11.19 22.13
N GLY A 240 22.14 10.90 21.74
CA GLY A 240 21.20 11.86 21.21
C GLY A 240 20.70 12.85 22.24
N ARG A 241 19.96 13.90 21.80
CA ARG A 241 19.33 14.91 22.64
C ARG A 241 17.89 15.10 22.23
N GLY A 242 17.09 15.71 23.12
CA GLY A 242 15.70 16.08 22.85
C GLY A 242 14.84 14.90 22.36
N THR A 243 13.94 15.20 21.45
CA THR A 243 12.99 14.23 20.86
C THR A 243 13.67 13.09 20.12
N ALA A 244 14.76 13.34 19.44
CA ALA A 244 15.50 12.30 18.73
C ALA A 244 16.03 11.20 19.68
N ARG A 245 16.47 11.57 20.88
CA ARG A 245 16.86 10.59 21.91
C ARG A 245 15.67 9.81 22.45
N ALA A 246 14.55 10.51 22.71
CA ALA A 246 13.36 9.89 23.28
C ALA A 246 12.73 8.86 22.32
N THR A 247 12.72 9.14 21.03
CA THR A 247 12.09 8.29 19.99
C THR A 247 13.00 7.18 19.46
N ALA A 248 14.33 7.33 19.55
CA ALA A 248 15.30 6.39 18.97
C ALA A 248 15.14 4.94 19.45
N PRO A 249 14.86 4.62 20.74
CA PRO A 249 14.67 3.23 21.18
C PRO A 249 13.49 2.55 20.49
N GLY A 250 12.33 3.25 20.38
CA GLY A 250 11.16 2.75 19.67
C GLY A 250 11.44 2.56 18.18
N ALA A 251 12.12 3.54 17.56
CA ALA A 251 12.55 3.45 16.17
C ALA A 251 13.49 2.25 15.93
N ALA A 252 14.41 1.94 16.86
CA ALA A 252 15.31 0.80 16.76
C ALA A 252 14.56 -0.54 16.75
N ILE A 253 13.52 -0.69 17.57
CA ILE A 253 12.66 -1.89 17.60
C ILE A 253 11.91 -2.03 16.27
N ILE A 254 11.28 -0.97 15.80
CA ILE A 254 10.52 -0.97 14.54
C ILE A 254 11.46 -1.24 13.35
N HIS A 255 12.65 -0.67 13.36
CA HIS A 255 13.65 -0.93 12.32
C HIS A 255 14.11 -2.38 12.30
N PHE A 256 14.58 -2.88 13.45
CA PHE A 256 15.26 -4.17 13.54
C PHE A 256 14.32 -5.36 13.44
N PHE A 257 13.21 -5.32 14.18
CA PHE A 257 12.21 -6.40 14.18
C PHE A 257 11.11 -6.21 13.16
N GLY A 258 10.68 -4.95 12.91
CA GLY A 258 9.66 -4.65 11.92
C GLY A 258 10.19 -4.58 10.49
N GLY A 259 11.50 -4.36 10.31
CA GLY A 259 12.13 -4.27 8.99
C GLY A 259 11.81 -2.99 8.22
N ILE A 260 11.37 -1.95 8.91
CA ILE A 260 11.05 -0.66 8.31
C ILE A 260 12.28 0.23 8.33
N HIS A 261 13.08 0.18 7.26
CA HIS A 261 14.34 0.92 7.19
C HIS A 261 14.13 2.45 7.12
N GLU A 262 13.03 2.91 6.56
CA GLU A 262 12.74 4.33 6.45
C GLU A 262 12.71 5.08 7.80
N ILE A 263 12.52 4.37 8.91
CA ILE A 263 12.39 4.99 10.24
C ILE A 263 13.70 5.66 10.71
N TYR A 264 14.88 5.19 10.26
CA TYR A 264 16.15 5.83 10.64
C TYR A 264 16.55 6.99 9.70
N PHE A 265 15.90 7.15 8.54
CA PHE A 265 16.26 8.19 7.57
C PHE A 265 16.16 9.63 8.11
N PRO A 266 15.12 10.01 8.88
CA PRO A 266 15.07 11.35 9.49
C PRO A 266 16.27 11.63 10.38
N TYR A 267 16.74 10.65 11.13
CA TYR A 267 17.91 10.79 12.00
C TYR A 267 19.19 11.09 11.21
N VAL A 268 19.34 10.50 10.01
CA VAL A 268 20.44 10.82 9.10
C VAL A 268 20.23 12.19 8.44
N LEU A 269 19.00 12.54 8.07
CA LEU A 269 18.69 13.82 7.43
C LEU A 269 18.87 15.01 8.37
N MET A 270 18.60 14.84 9.68
CA MET A 270 18.95 15.84 10.71
C MET A 270 20.47 16.13 10.73
N LYS A 271 21.25 15.09 10.50
CA LYS A 271 22.70 15.18 10.50
C LYS A 271 23.32 14.41 9.35
N PRO A 272 23.45 15.01 8.17
CA PRO A 272 23.91 14.32 6.96
C PRO A 272 25.27 13.62 7.09
N THR A 273 26.13 14.04 8.00
CA THR A 273 27.42 13.36 8.27
C THR A 273 27.25 11.94 8.79
N LEU A 274 26.08 11.56 9.34
CA LEU A 274 25.77 10.20 9.77
C LEU A 274 25.66 9.21 8.61
N ILE A 275 25.59 9.69 7.37
CA ILE A 275 25.70 8.83 6.19
C ILE A 275 27.03 8.06 6.20
N LEU A 276 28.10 8.64 6.75
CA LEU A 276 29.40 7.97 6.90
C LEU A 276 29.32 6.78 7.87
N ALA A 277 28.48 6.89 8.90
CA ALA A 277 28.23 5.79 9.82
C ALA A 277 27.45 4.65 9.13
N ALA A 278 26.43 4.98 8.33
CA ALA A 278 25.73 4.00 7.53
C ALA A 278 26.66 3.28 6.54
N ILE A 279 27.46 4.04 5.79
CA ILE A 279 28.45 3.50 4.84
C ILE A 279 29.45 2.58 5.57
N GLY A 280 30.06 3.03 6.67
CA GLY A 280 31.04 2.24 7.43
C GLY A 280 30.42 0.95 7.98
N GLY A 281 29.20 1.03 8.51
CA GLY A 281 28.46 -0.14 8.95
C GLY A 281 28.14 -1.10 7.80
N GLY A 282 27.60 -0.60 6.69
CA GLY A 282 27.29 -1.40 5.50
C GLY A 282 28.53 -2.09 4.93
N MET A 283 29.63 -1.36 4.79
CA MET A 283 30.92 -1.92 4.34
C MET A 283 31.37 -3.05 5.25
N THR A 284 31.28 -2.87 6.57
CA THR A 284 31.70 -3.89 7.55
C THR A 284 30.82 -5.13 7.46
N GLY A 285 29.51 -4.97 7.38
CA GLY A 285 28.58 -6.09 7.27
C GLY A 285 28.85 -6.93 6.02
N ILE A 286 28.90 -6.29 4.85
CA ILE A 286 29.17 -6.98 3.58
C ILE A 286 30.58 -7.61 3.55
N LEU A 287 31.57 -6.98 4.15
CA LEU A 287 32.92 -7.56 4.25
C LEU A 287 32.89 -8.86 5.06
N ILE A 288 32.26 -8.87 6.24
CA ILE A 288 32.10 -10.07 7.07
C ILE A 288 31.33 -11.16 6.32
N GLU A 289 30.22 -10.82 5.69
CA GLU A 289 29.38 -11.73 4.93
C GLU A 289 30.13 -12.31 3.71
N THR A 290 30.98 -11.51 3.05
CA THR A 290 31.84 -11.96 1.95
C THR A 290 32.89 -12.95 2.46
N ILE A 291 33.62 -12.63 3.53
CA ILE A 291 34.67 -13.49 4.11
C ILE A 291 34.10 -14.83 4.59
N THR A 292 32.87 -14.80 5.14
CA THR A 292 32.19 -16.00 5.64
C THR A 292 31.39 -16.73 4.55
N SER A 293 31.44 -16.25 3.32
CA SER A 293 30.63 -16.75 2.20
C SER A 293 29.14 -16.88 2.57
N ALA A 294 28.61 -15.93 3.33
CA ALA A 294 27.24 -15.92 3.80
C ALA A 294 26.28 -15.40 2.73
N GLY A 295 25.04 -15.90 2.75
CA GLY A 295 24.00 -15.46 1.82
C GLY A 295 22.61 -15.91 2.23
N LEU A 296 21.61 -15.30 1.60
CA LEU A 296 20.21 -15.68 1.75
C LEU A 296 19.77 -16.53 0.56
N ARG A 297 18.75 -17.36 0.77
CA ARG A 297 18.10 -18.17 -0.29
C ARG A 297 17.07 -17.40 -1.07
N SER A 298 16.47 -16.40 -0.45
CA SER A 298 15.39 -15.58 -1.02
C SER A 298 15.46 -14.16 -0.45
N PRO A 299 14.82 -13.16 -1.09
CA PRO A 299 14.78 -11.81 -0.56
C PRO A 299 14.07 -11.78 0.80
N ALA A 300 14.70 -11.10 1.77
CA ALA A 300 14.10 -10.82 3.06
C ALA A 300 13.21 -9.57 2.94
N ALA A 301 11.90 -9.77 2.82
CA ALA A 301 10.93 -8.69 2.75
C ALA A 301 9.86 -8.88 3.86
N PRO A 302 9.70 -7.93 4.79
CA PRO A 302 10.54 -6.73 4.99
C PRO A 302 11.96 -7.07 5.48
N GLY A 303 12.91 -6.12 5.39
CA GLY A 303 14.29 -6.28 5.82
C GLY A 303 14.48 -6.39 7.34
N SER A 304 13.65 -7.18 8.02
CA SER A 304 13.75 -7.45 9.45
C SER A 304 14.74 -8.56 9.75
N ILE A 305 15.32 -8.54 10.94
CA ILE A 305 16.23 -9.64 11.36
C ILE A 305 15.51 -10.99 11.35
N LEU A 306 14.22 -11.04 11.64
CA LEU A 306 13.42 -12.27 11.62
C LEU A 306 13.28 -12.82 10.20
N ALA A 307 12.95 -11.95 9.22
CA ALA A 307 12.86 -12.33 7.82
C ALA A 307 14.23 -12.73 7.24
N ILE A 308 15.28 -12.01 7.61
CA ILE A 308 16.65 -12.34 7.21
C ILE A 308 17.05 -13.73 7.71
N LEU A 309 16.88 -14.00 9.02
CA LEU A 309 17.21 -15.32 9.57
C LEU A 309 16.34 -16.43 8.96
N GLY A 310 15.05 -16.16 8.70
CA GLY A 310 14.16 -17.10 8.01
C GLY A 310 14.60 -17.43 6.58
N SER A 311 15.22 -16.49 5.87
CA SER A 311 15.73 -16.65 4.50
C SER A 311 17.20 -17.09 4.43
N THR A 312 17.90 -17.16 5.56
CA THR A 312 19.33 -17.48 5.61
C THR A 312 19.61 -18.92 5.18
N ALA A 313 20.66 -19.12 4.38
CA ALA A 313 21.12 -20.46 4.03
C ALA A 313 21.70 -21.18 5.25
N ASN A 314 21.54 -22.53 5.33
CA ASN A 314 21.91 -23.31 6.51
C ASN A 314 23.37 -23.13 6.95
N ASP A 315 24.26 -22.93 6.02
CA ASP A 315 25.70 -22.71 6.23
C ASP A 315 26.08 -21.25 6.49
N SER A 316 25.11 -20.34 6.47
CA SER A 316 25.36 -18.89 6.44
C SER A 316 24.95 -18.15 7.73
N TYR A 317 24.32 -18.83 8.71
CA TYR A 317 23.80 -18.18 9.93
C TYR A 317 24.84 -17.40 10.70
N VAL A 318 26.01 -18.01 10.92
CA VAL A 318 27.09 -17.36 11.67
C VAL A 318 27.57 -16.10 10.96
N GLY A 319 27.78 -16.19 9.64
CA GLY A 319 28.21 -15.05 8.83
C GLY A 319 27.19 -13.92 8.79
N VAL A 320 25.90 -14.23 8.61
CA VAL A 320 24.81 -13.24 8.61
C VAL A 320 24.68 -12.56 9.97
N ILE A 321 24.69 -13.30 11.07
CA ILE A 321 24.59 -12.73 12.42
C ILE A 321 25.79 -11.83 12.71
N LEU A 322 27.00 -12.30 12.42
CA LEU A 322 28.23 -11.50 12.60
C LEU A 322 28.25 -10.28 11.67
N GLY A 323 27.75 -10.40 10.43
CA GLY A 323 27.62 -9.29 9.48
C GLY A 323 26.68 -8.20 10.00
N VAL A 324 25.51 -8.59 10.49
CA VAL A 324 24.55 -7.64 11.08
C VAL A 324 25.09 -6.98 12.35
N LEU A 325 25.67 -7.77 13.27
CA LEU A 325 26.25 -7.25 14.51
C LEU A 325 27.47 -6.36 14.24
N GLY A 326 28.34 -6.75 13.32
CA GLY A 326 29.48 -5.95 12.91
C GLY A 326 29.06 -4.62 12.28
N ALA A 327 28.09 -4.67 11.38
CA ALA A 327 27.51 -3.47 10.77
C ALA A 327 26.92 -2.53 11.83
N ALA A 328 26.12 -3.07 12.76
CA ALA A 328 25.52 -2.27 13.83
C ALA A 328 26.58 -1.67 14.77
N THR A 329 27.59 -2.44 15.14
CA THR A 329 28.65 -1.98 16.03
C THR A 329 29.47 -0.85 15.41
N VAL A 330 29.96 -1.03 14.18
CA VAL A 330 30.79 -0.02 13.50
C VAL A 330 29.95 1.24 13.22
N SER A 331 28.73 1.09 12.75
CA SER A 331 27.82 2.21 12.54
C SER A 331 27.56 2.95 13.86
N CYS A 332 27.29 2.24 14.96
CA CYS A 332 27.06 2.84 16.27
C CYS A 332 28.30 3.61 16.77
N VAL A 333 29.50 3.05 16.63
CA VAL A 333 30.74 3.72 17.03
C VAL A 333 30.96 5.01 16.25
N ILE A 334 30.86 4.96 14.91
CA ILE A 334 31.05 6.13 14.05
C ILE A 334 29.96 7.18 14.34
N ALA A 335 28.69 6.76 14.44
CA ALA A 335 27.59 7.66 14.75
C ALA A 335 27.75 8.30 16.13
N SER A 336 28.15 7.54 17.14
CA SER A 336 28.41 8.05 18.50
C SER A 336 29.53 9.08 18.52
N ALA A 337 30.61 8.85 17.79
CA ALA A 337 31.68 9.82 17.63
C ALA A 337 31.15 11.11 16.99
N ILE A 338 30.41 11.01 15.89
CA ILE A 338 29.83 12.15 15.20
C ILE A 338 28.90 12.95 16.13
N LEU A 339 28.03 12.26 16.89
CA LEU A 339 27.07 12.90 17.80
C LEU A 339 27.76 13.59 18.98
N ARG A 340 28.84 13.01 19.51
CA ARG A 340 29.60 13.59 20.64
C ARG A 340 30.37 14.86 20.27
N PHE A 341 30.98 14.89 19.09
CA PHE A 341 31.85 16.00 18.68
C PHE A 341 31.12 17.11 17.92
N SER A 342 29.82 16.98 17.70
CA SER A 342 29.04 17.94 16.94
C SER A 342 28.01 18.66 17.80
N LYS A 343 27.79 19.95 17.52
CA LYS A 343 26.65 20.69 18.07
C LYS A 343 25.34 20.13 17.53
N GLN A 344 24.45 19.74 18.43
CA GLN A 344 23.08 19.29 18.09
C GLN A 344 22.12 20.41 18.44
N SER A 345 21.19 20.76 17.53
CA SER A 345 20.00 21.54 17.84
C SER A 345 18.88 20.61 18.31
N GLU A 346 17.98 21.10 19.15
CA GLU A 346 16.99 20.27 19.82
C GLU A 346 15.72 20.00 18.98
N ASP A 347 15.47 20.82 17.93
CA ASP A 347 14.17 20.85 17.21
C ASP A 347 14.16 20.23 15.81
N ASP A 348 15.20 19.52 15.41
CA ASP A 348 15.40 19.14 14.00
C ASP A 348 14.65 17.86 13.55
N LEU A 349 14.07 17.03 14.46
CA LEU A 349 13.47 15.76 14.05
C LEU A 349 12.16 15.91 13.28
N ALA A 350 11.33 16.86 13.68
CA ALA A 350 10.06 17.12 12.99
C ALA A 350 10.32 17.70 11.59
N GLU A 351 11.26 18.66 11.47
CA GLU A 351 11.67 19.21 10.18
C GLU A 351 12.30 18.15 9.28
N ALA A 352 13.16 17.29 9.83
CA ALA A 352 13.76 16.20 9.09
C ALA A 352 12.72 15.16 8.63
N THR A 353 11.71 14.90 9.44
CA THR A 353 10.59 14.02 9.08
C THR A 353 9.76 14.62 7.94
N ALA A 354 9.43 15.91 8.03
CA ALA A 354 8.73 16.64 6.96
C ALA A 354 9.56 16.67 5.66
N LYS A 355 10.87 16.85 5.76
CA LYS A 355 11.79 16.80 4.62
C LYS A 355 11.85 15.40 3.99
N MET A 356 11.83 14.35 4.82
CA MET A 356 11.75 12.96 4.38
C MET A 356 10.45 12.71 3.61
N GLU A 357 9.30 13.14 4.14
CA GLU A 357 8.00 12.99 3.49
C GLU A 357 7.93 13.77 2.17
N GLY A 358 8.47 14.97 2.13
CA GLY A 358 8.60 15.76 0.91
C GLY A 358 9.45 15.09 -0.17
N MET A 359 10.54 14.41 0.19
CA MET A 359 11.37 13.64 -0.74
C MET A 359 10.66 12.37 -1.20
N LYS A 360 9.90 11.70 -0.31
CA LYS A 360 9.12 10.49 -0.64
C LYS A 360 7.91 10.79 -1.52
N GLY A 361 7.38 12.02 -1.47
CA GLY A 361 6.16 12.44 -2.17
C GLY A 361 4.87 11.86 -1.58
N LYS A 362 4.93 11.25 -0.39
CA LYS A 362 3.80 10.68 0.37
C LYS A 362 4.10 10.82 1.87
N LYS A 363 3.06 10.97 2.70
CA LYS A 363 3.20 10.85 4.16
C LYS A 363 3.79 9.49 4.52
N SER A 364 4.72 9.47 5.47
CA SER A 364 5.35 8.23 5.92
C SER A 364 4.51 7.55 6.99
N SER A 365 4.32 6.24 6.88
CA SER A 365 3.66 5.44 7.92
C SER A 365 4.39 5.49 9.28
N VAL A 366 5.67 5.87 9.28
CA VAL A 366 6.49 6.00 10.49
C VAL A 366 6.62 7.45 11.00
N GLY A 367 6.18 8.45 10.22
CA GLY A 367 6.22 9.87 10.60
C GLY A 367 5.49 10.12 11.92
N ALA A 368 4.29 9.60 12.05
CA ALA A 368 3.48 9.70 13.28
C ALA A 368 4.16 9.08 14.51
N THR A 369 4.90 7.98 14.34
CA THR A 369 5.61 7.30 15.44
C THR A 369 6.83 8.11 15.90
N LEU A 370 7.50 8.81 14.98
CA LEU A 370 8.66 9.64 15.30
C LEU A 370 8.28 10.96 15.98
N THR A 371 7.07 11.47 15.74
CA THR A 371 6.56 12.71 16.34
C THR A 371 5.74 12.48 17.61
N ALA A 372 5.35 11.25 17.93
CA ALA A 372 4.56 10.90 19.12
C ALA A 372 5.22 11.16 20.50
N GLY A 373 6.44 11.67 20.52
CA GLY A 373 7.18 12.05 21.74
C GLY A 373 7.24 13.56 22.03
N THR A 374 6.65 14.39 21.20
CA THR A 374 6.54 15.84 21.41
C THR A 374 5.07 16.24 21.48
N ASP A 375 4.70 16.84 22.60
CA ASP A 375 3.41 17.42 22.95
C ASP A 375 2.45 17.75 21.78
N THR A 376 1.21 17.25 21.93
CA THR A 376 -0.06 17.90 21.58
C THR A 376 -0.13 18.70 20.25
N ASP A 377 0.30 18.11 19.14
CA ASP A 377 -0.22 18.54 17.84
C ASP A 377 -0.76 17.30 17.11
N THR A 378 -1.93 16.86 17.50
CA THR A 378 -2.78 16.09 16.59
C THR A 378 -2.95 16.95 15.34
N PRO A 379 -2.62 16.46 14.13
CA PRO A 379 -2.76 17.26 12.92
C PRO A 379 -4.19 17.78 12.85
N LEU A 380 -4.33 19.09 12.60
CA LEU A 380 -5.62 19.76 12.47
C LEU A 380 -6.50 18.95 11.51
N ILE A 381 -7.60 18.42 12.02
CA ILE A 381 -8.54 17.63 11.22
C ILE A 381 -9.20 18.59 10.22
N SER A 382 -8.85 18.42 8.95
CA SER A 382 -9.36 19.20 7.81
C SER A 382 -10.20 18.35 6.86
N LYS A 383 -9.96 17.03 6.82
CA LYS A 383 -10.69 16.13 5.94
C LYS A 383 -11.08 14.84 6.66
N ILE A 384 -12.38 14.59 6.71
CA ILE A 384 -12.98 13.39 7.32
C ILE A 384 -13.63 12.53 6.24
N VAL A 385 -13.36 11.22 6.26
CA VAL A 385 -13.95 10.27 5.32
C VAL A 385 -14.81 9.26 6.06
N PHE A 386 -16.05 9.09 5.61
CA PHE A 386 -16.92 8.01 6.02
C PHE A 386 -16.80 6.84 5.07
N ALA A 387 -16.50 5.64 5.56
CA ALA A 387 -16.30 4.46 4.75
C ALA A 387 -17.34 3.38 5.02
N CYS A 388 -17.93 2.87 3.93
CA CYS A 388 -18.73 1.64 3.94
C CYS A 388 -18.40 0.81 2.69
N ASP A 389 -18.94 -0.41 2.57
CA ASP A 389 -18.64 -1.31 1.46
C ASP A 389 -18.87 -0.67 0.09
N ALA A 390 -20.01 0.00 -0.10
CA ALA A 390 -20.41 0.60 -1.38
C ALA A 390 -20.06 2.09 -1.51
N GLY A 391 -19.64 2.77 -0.44
CA GLY A 391 -19.38 4.21 -0.43
C GLY A 391 -20.63 5.08 -0.60
N MET A 392 -21.81 4.50 -0.51
CA MET A 392 -23.12 5.16 -0.64
C MET A 392 -24.09 4.59 0.40
N GLY A 393 -25.21 5.26 0.64
CA GLY A 393 -26.20 4.83 1.65
C GLY A 393 -25.83 5.28 3.06
N SER A 394 -25.65 4.36 4.01
CA SER A 394 -25.47 4.67 5.43
C SER A 394 -24.25 5.56 5.72
N SER A 395 -23.13 5.37 5.05
CA SER A 395 -21.95 6.24 5.20
C SER A 395 -22.19 7.66 4.68
N ALA A 396 -22.95 7.83 3.58
CA ALA A 396 -23.31 9.15 3.08
C ALA A 396 -24.24 9.90 4.04
N MET A 397 -25.14 9.17 4.69
CA MET A 397 -26.05 9.73 5.70
C MET A 397 -25.29 10.14 6.96
N GLY A 398 -24.39 9.28 7.48
CA GLY A 398 -23.52 9.59 8.61
C GLY A 398 -22.61 10.81 8.32
N ALA A 399 -22.05 10.87 7.13
CA ALA A 399 -21.25 12.03 6.69
C ALA A 399 -22.09 13.32 6.70
N SER A 400 -23.36 13.25 6.31
CA SER A 400 -24.27 14.41 6.35
C SER A 400 -24.60 14.84 7.77
N VAL A 401 -24.83 13.90 8.68
CA VAL A 401 -25.07 14.17 10.11
C VAL A 401 -23.86 14.88 10.74
N LEU A 402 -22.67 14.32 10.58
CA LEU A 402 -21.45 14.92 11.12
C LEU A 402 -21.14 16.27 10.48
N ARG A 403 -21.34 16.42 9.17
CA ARG A 403 -21.16 17.70 8.45
C ARG A 403 -22.05 18.80 9.04
N ASN A 404 -23.31 18.49 9.34
CA ASN A 404 -24.22 19.45 9.95
C ASN A 404 -23.76 19.83 11.36
N LYS A 405 -23.38 18.85 12.20
CA LYS A 405 -22.85 19.13 13.55
C LYS A 405 -21.59 20.01 13.51
N ILE A 406 -20.65 19.76 12.59
CA ILE A 406 -19.45 20.57 12.40
C ILE A 406 -19.80 21.98 11.93
N LYS A 407 -20.78 22.11 11.03
CA LYS A 407 -21.27 23.41 10.55
C LYS A 407 -21.96 24.20 11.67
N ASP A 408 -22.78 23.55 12.49
CA ASP A 408 -23.47 24.16 13.64
C ASP A 408 -22.46 24.59 14.73
N ALA A 409 -21.33 23.89 14.83
CA ALA A 409 -20.21 24.27 15.69
C ALA A 409 -19.31 25.38 15.13
N GLY A 410 -19.58 25.90 13.91
CA GLY A 410 -18.86 26.99 13.28
C GLY A 410 -17.70 26.61 12.35
N TYR A 411 -17.35 25.33 12.25
CA TYR A 411 -16.16 24.83 11.51
C TYR A 411 -16.47 24.31 10.09
N GLY A 412 -17.69 24.56 9.55
CA GLY A 412 -18.15 24.01 8.28
C GLY A 412 -17.34 24.40 7.04
N ASN A 413 -16.60 25.51 7.08
CA ASN A 413 -15.71 25.95 6.00
C ASN A 413 -14.28 25.40 6.12
N GLU A 414 -13.92 24.83 7.26
CA GLU A 414 -12.56 24.41 7.59
C GLU A 414 -12.40 22.89 7.53
N VAL A 415 -13.51 22.14 7.69
CA VAL A 415 -13.50 20.68 7.74
C VAL A 415 -14.38 20.12 6.63
N ASN A 416 -13.77 19.37 5.72
CA ASN A 416 -14.47 18.71 4.63
C ASN A 416 -14.82 17.27 5.01
N VAL A 417 -16.12 16.95 5.04
CA VAL A 417 -16.64 15.61 5.34
C VAL A 417 -17.16 14.96 4.08
N VAL A 418 -16.58 13.85 3.67
CA VAL A 418 -16.95 13.09 2.45
C VAL A 418 -17.21 11.62 2.78
N ASN A 419 -17.79 10.87 1.85
CA ASN A 419 -17.98 9.43 1.95
C ASN A 419 -17.27 8.70 0.80
N SER A 420 -16.82 7.47 1.05
CA SER A 420 -16.11 6.65 0.06
C SER A 420 -16.42 5.17 0.27
N ALA A 421 -16.30 4.38 -0.80
CA ALA A 421 -16.24 2.93 -0.66
C ALA A 421 -14.90 2.49 -0.05
N ILE A 422 -14.89 1.44 0.78
CA ILE A 422 -13.66 0.91 1.39
C ILE A 422 -12.62 0.56 0.32
N ASN A 423 -13.03 0.00 -0.80
CA ASN A 423 -12.12 -0.38 -1.88
C ASN A 423 -11.48 0.82 -2.60
N ASN A 424 -12.01 2.02 -2.42
CA ASN A 424 -11.51 3.27 -3.01
C ASN A 424 -10.80 4.17 -2.00
N LEU A 425 -10.58 3.68 -0.77
CA LEU A 425 -9.87 4.44 0.25
C LEU A 425 -8.40 4.64 -0.15
N THR A 426 -7.95 5.88 0.04
CA THR A 426 -6.55 6.29 -0.10
C THR A 426 -6.14 7.00 1.17
N ASP A 427 -4.92 6.84 1.61
CA ASP A 427 -4.39 7.47 2.83
C ASP A 427 -4.11 8.97 2.62
N SER A 428 -5.19 9.75 2.39
CA SER A 428 -5.15 11.17 1.98
C SER A 428 -6.14 12.05 2.76
N PHE A 429 -6.47 11.66 3.98
CA PHE A 429 -7.39 12.39 4.87
C PHE A 429 -6.97 12.15 6.34
N ASP A 430 -7.51 12.96 7.24
CA ASP A 430 -7.03 13.04 8.62
C ASP A 430 -7.81 12.10 9.56
N LEU A 431 -9.12 11.89 9.31
CA LEU A 431 -9.97 11.05 10.15
C LEU A 431 -10.89 10.16 9.31
N LEU A 432 -10.97 8.89 9.69
CA LEU A 432 -11.86 7.89 9.11
C LEU A 432 -12.96 7.50 10.09
N VAL A 433 -14.19 7.51 9.61
CA VAL A 433 -15.34 6.95 10.33
C VAL A 433 -15.85 5.73 9.57
N CYS A 434 -15.88 4.57 10.22
CA CYS A 434 -16.39 3.33 9.63
C CYS A 434 -17.20 2.53 10.65
N HIS A 435 -18.02 1.57 10.18
CA HIS A 435 -18.68 0.62 11.06
C HIS A 435 -17.66 -0.32 11.71
N GLU A 436 -17.92 -0.77 12.93
CA GLU A 436 -17.02 -1.66 13.68
C GLU A 436 -16.64 -2.92 12.87
N ASP A 437 -17.58 -3.56 12.20
CA ASP A 437 -17.36 -4.75 11.36
C ASP A 437 -16.43 -4.51 10.15
N LEU A 438 -16.23 -3.27 9.78
CA LEU A 438 -15.43 -2.87 8.61
C LEU A 438 -14.06 -2.32 8.99
N TYR A 439 -13.77 -2.22 10.29
CA TYR A 439 -12.57 -1.57 10.82
C TYR A 439 -11.28 -2.16 10.27
N ASP A 440 -11.11 -3.48 10.33
CA ASP A 440 -9.88 -4.14 9.88
C ASP A 440 -9.62 -3.94 8.38
N ARG A 441 -10.69 -3.92 7.58
CA ARG A 441 -10.62 -3.68 6.13
C ARG A 441 -10.35 -2.22 5.80
N ALA A 442 -10.87 -1.31 6.59
CA ALA A 442 -10.71 0.13 6.38
C ALA A 442 -9.35 0.63 6.89
N LYS A 443 -8.82 0.05 7.97
CA LYS A 443 -7.54 0.40 8.58
C LYS A 443 -6.35 0.09 7.68
N ALA A 444 -6.37 -1.03 6.99
CA ALA A 444 -5.25 -1.47 6.15
C ALA A 444 -4.84 -0.45 5.07
N PRO A 445 -5.77 0.16 4.29
CA PRO A 445 -5.41 1.17 3.28
C PRO A 445 -5.22 2.58 3.85
N THR A 446 -5.50 2.84 5.13
CA THR A 446 -5.49 4.19 5.73
C THR A 446 -4.76 4.25 7.09
N PRO A 447 -3.50 3.81 7.14
CA PRO A 447 -2.77 3.70 8.41
C PRO A 447 -2.43 5.06 9.06
N SER A 448 -2.46 6.18 8.31
CA SER A 448 -2.14 7.51 8.86
C SER A 448 -3.35 8.27 9.38
N ALA A 449 -4.57 7.82 9.08
CA ALA A 449 -5.78 8.49 9.52
C ALA A 449 -6.13 8.10 10.98
N VAL A 450 -6.72 9.04 11.73
CA VAL A 450 -7.37 8.71 13.00
C VAL A 450 -8.63 7.90 12.71
N HIS A 451 -8.77 6.72 13.30
CA HIS A 451 -9.91 5.85 13.05
C HIS A 451 -10.94 5.96 14.19
N VAL A 452 -12.16 6.26 13.83
CA VAL A 452 -13.32 6.26 14.72
C VAL A 452 -14.31 5.20 14.23
N THR A 453 -14.59 4.22 15.06
CA THR A 453 -15.60 3.20 14.77
C THR A 453 -16.95 3.61 15.33
N VAL A 454 -18.01 3.29 14.60
CA VAL A 454 -19.39 3.53 15.01
C VAL A 454 -20.20 2.25 14.82
N ASP A 455 -21.14 2.03 15.71
CA ASP A 455 -22.14 0.96 15.65
C ASP A 455 -23.31 1.33 14.73
N ASN A 456 -23.55 2.62 14.57
CA ASN A 456 -24.64 3.16 13.73
C ASN A 456 -24.24 4.51 13.14
N PHE A 457 -24.23 4.60 11.79
CA PHE A 457 -23.94 5.83 11.08
C PHE A 457 -25.01 6.93 11.24
N MET A 458 -26.22 6.60 11.68
CA MET A 458 -27.30 7.57 11.74
C MET A 458 -27.32 8.37 13.04
N ASN A 459 -26.88 7.78 14.14
CA ASN A 459 -26.97 8.40 15.47
C ASN A 459 -25.88 7.86 16.40
N SER A 460 -24.63 8.17 16.10
CA SER A 460 -23.53 7.80 16.98
C SER A 460 -23.14 8.94 17.92
N PRO A 461 -23.03 8.69 19.23
CA PRO A 461 -22.51 9.68 20.17
C PRO A 461 -21.07 10.10 19.88
N ARG A 462 -20.31 9.26 19.16
CA ARG A 462 -18.94 9.55 18.71
C ARG A 462 -18.83 10.81 17.85
N TYR A 463 -19.91 11.26 17.25
CA TYR A 463 -19.90 12.48 16.43
C TYR A 463 -19.71 13.74 17.28
N ASP A 464 -20.20 13.75 18.51
CA ASP A 464 -19.97 14.85 19.43
C ASP A 464 -18.52 14.87 19.91
N ASP A 465 -17.93 13.69 20.16
CA ASP A 465 -16.51 13.54 20.48
C ASP A 465 -15.61 14.09 19.35
N ILE A 466 -15.98 13.84 18.08
CA ILE A 466 -15.24 14.36 16.91
C ILE A 466 -15.35 15.89 16.83
N VAL A 467 -16.53 16.45 17.09
CA VAL A 467 -16.73 17.91 17.08
C VAL A 467 -15.93 18.58 18.19
N GLU A 468 -15.89 17.96 19.39
CA GLU A 468 -15.11 18.46 20.53
C GLU A 468 -13.61 18.37 20.26
N LEU A 469 -13.15 17.27 19.63
CA LEU A 469 -11.76 17.14 19.17
C LEU A 469 -11.38 18.25 18.18
N ILE A 470 -12.25 18.55 17.22
CA ILE A 470 -12.05 19.64 16.25
C ILE A 470 -12.00 20.99 16.97
N ARG A 471 -12.86 21.21 17.98
CA ARG A 471 -12.89 22.43 18.77
C ARG A 471 -11.59 22.59 19.56
N SER A 472 -11.16 21.57 20.30
CA SER A 472 -9.94 21.62 21.11
C SER A 472 -8.68 21.90 20.28
N GLN A 473 -8.62 21.38 19.05
CA GLN A 473 -7.51 21.65 18.12
C GLN A 473 -7.45 23.09 17.60
N ARG A 474 -8.57 23.83 17.62
CA ARG A 474 -8.68 25.17 17.02
C ARG A 474 -8.74 26.32 18.03
N GLU A 475 -9.20 26.05 19.23
CA GLU A 475 -9.36 27.06 20.29
C GLU A 475 -8.10 27.25 21.14
N GLY A 476 -7.03 26.45 20.94
CA GLY A 476 -5.69 26.60 21.51
C GLY A 476 -5.62 26.90 22.99
N ASP A 477 -5.08 26.00 23.77
CA ASP A 477 -4.63 26.07 25.17
C ASP A 477 -4.94 27.36 25.94
N GLY A 478 -6.01 27.32 26.67
CA GLY A 478 -6.33 28.29 27.72
C GLY A 478 -7.24 27.64 28.76
N GLN A 479 -6.60 27.02 29.77
CA GLN A 479 -7.21 26.59 31.04
C GLN A 479 -7.71 25.15 31.17
N SER A 480 -6.86 24.40 31.86
CA SER A 480 -7.22 23.28 32.74
C SER A 480 -8.53 23.54 33.48
N ALA A 481 -9.54 22.75 33.25
CA ALA A 481 -10.69 22.62 34.10
C ALA A 481 -10.84 21.18 34.57
N THR A 482 -10.63 21.01 35.85
CA THR A 482 -10.88 19.86 36.74
C THR A 482 -12.29 19.28 36.50
N PRO A 483 -12.50 17.98 36.56
CA PRO A 483 -13.82 17.39 36.42
C PRO A 483 -14.64 17.68 37.66
N ALA A 484 -15.78 18.32 37.50
CA ALA A 484 -16.83 18.44 38.52
C ALA A 484 -18.00 17.49 38.20
N PRO A 485 -18.74 17.02 39.19
CA PRO A 485 -19.52 15.80 39.17
C PRO A 485 -20.87 15.98 38.46
N GLU A 486 -21.38 14.84 37.95
CA GLU A 486 -22.73 14.66 37.41
C GLU A 486 -23.81 15.46 38.18
N PRO A 487 -24.74 16.07 37.49
CA PRO A 487 -26.08 16.26 37.99
C PRO A 487 -27.10 15.41 37.23
N GLU A 488 -27.93 14.76 38.03
CA GLU A 488 -29.16 14.08 37.66
C GLU A 488 -30.12 14.96 36.83
N PRO A 489 -31.06 14.34 36.13
CA PRO A 489 -31.80 14.99 35.04
C PRO A 489 -32.94 15.88 35.53
N GLU A 490 -32.91 17.15 35.16
CA GLU A 490 -34.08 18.04 35.38
C GLU A 490 -34.91 18.12 34.08
N LYS A 491 -36.15 17.73 34.23
CA LYS A 491 -37.21 17.76 33.21
C LYS A 491 -37.66 19.17 32.92
N ALA A 492 -37.78 19.52 31.61
CA ALA A 492 -38.82 20.46 31.15
C ALA A 492 -38.93 20.49 29.64
N PRO A 493 -40.04 20.90 29.06
CA PRO A 493 -41.15 19.99 28.73
C PRO A 493 -41.25 19.68 27.24
N ALA A 494 -41.66 18.46 26.96
CA ALA A 494 -41.92 17.93 25.65
C ALA A 494 -43.01 18.66 24.91
N GLU A 495 -42.75 19.20 23.74
CA GLU A 495 -43.75 19.24 22.68
C GLU A 495 -43.76 17.87 22.01
N THR A 496 -44.80 17.12 22.32
CA THR A 496 -45.09 15.82 21.72
C THR A 496 -45.54 15.99 20.27
N VAL A 497 -44.60 15.90 19.35
CA VAL A 497 -44.98 15.53 17.97
C VAL A 497 -45.03 14.00 17.96
N ASN A 498 -46.27 13.51 17.87
CA ASN A 498 -46.62 12.09 17.84
C ASN A 498 -46.13 11.46 16.52
N LYS A 499 -44.83 11.05 16.47
CA LYS A 499 -44.28 10.33 15.31
C LYS A 499 -44.71 8.87 15.41
N LYS A 500 -45.81 8.49 14.74
CA LYS A 500 -46.10 7.08 14.48
C LYS A 500 -44.97 6.53 13.59
N PRO A 501 -44.36 5.38 13.94
CA PRO A 501 -43.32 4.77 13.11
C PRO A 501 -43.87 4.46 11.72
N LEU A 502 -43.08 4.73 10.68
CA LEU A 502 -43.45 4.48 9.26
C LEU A 502 -43.55 2.97 8.99
N LEU A 503 -42.70 2.17 9.62
CA LEU A 503 -42.66 0.71 9.46
C LEU A 503 -43.49 0.07 10.58
N VAL A 504 -44.76 -0.19 10.31
CA VAL A 504 -45.69 -0.94 11.16
C VAL A 504 -46.24 -2.13 10.38
N ALA A 505 -46.76 -3.14 11.09
CA ALA A 505 -47.28 -4.36 10.46
C ALA A 505 -48.33 -4.07 9.38
N ASP A 506 -49.15 -3.04 9.55
CA ASP A 506 -50.22 -2.63 8.63
C ASP A 506 -49.69 -2.01 7.31
N ASN A 507 -48.41 -1.66 7.27
CA ASN A 507 -47.74 -1.10 6.10
C ASN A 507 -46.85 -2.13 5.37
N ILE A 508 -46.94 -3.40 5.76
CA ILE A 508 -46.24 -4.50 5.14
C ILE A 508 -47.21 -5.36 4.33
N VAL A 509 -46.96 -5.47 3.03
CA VAL A 509 -47.73 -6.32 2.13
C VAL A 509 -46.93 -7.58 1.86
N LEU A 510 -47.38 -8.72 2.41
CA LEU A 510 -46.68 -10.02 2.24
C LEU A 510 -46.93 -10.69 0.90
N ALA A 511 -48.00 -10.33 0.21
CA ALA A 511 -48.37 -10.90 -1.08
C ALA A 511 -48.76 -9.77 -2.05
N GLY A 512 -47.75 -9.15 -2.66
CA GLY A 512 -47.97 -8.14 -3.70
C GLY A 512 -48.59 -8.76 -4.97
N THR A 513 -49.43 -7.98 -5.67
CA THR A 513 -50.12 -8.42 -6.89
C THR A 513 -49.41 -7.98 -8.18
N ALA A 514 -48.37 -7.18 -8.06
CA ALA A 514 -47.65 -6.61 -9.18
C ALA A 514 -46.93 -7.68 -10.01
N LYS A 515 -47.23 -7.73 -11.31
CA LYS A 515 -46.61 -8.64 -12.28
C LYS A 515 -45.55 -7.99 -13.15
N THR A 516 -45.42 -6.68 -13.08
CA THR A 516 -44.44 -5.89 -13.85
C THR A 516 -43.70 -4.92 -12.95
N ARG A 517 -42.49 -4.50 -13.37
CA ARG A 517 -41.69 -3.51 -12.67
C ARG A 517 -42.44 -2.22 -12.35
N TYR A 518 -43.14 -1.69 -13.32
CA TYR A 518 -43.92 -0.45 -13.14
C TYR A 518 -45.12 -0.64 -12.18
N ALA A 519 -45.79 -1.80 -12.23
CA ALA A 519 -46.87 -2.10 -11.29
C ALA A 519 -46.34 -2.22 -9.85
N ALA A 520 -45.12 -2.80 -9.64
CA ALA A 520 -44.51 -2.89 -8.34
C ALA A 520 -44.13 -1.51 -7.77
N ILE A 521 -43.62 -0.60 -8.61
CA ILE A 521 -43.33 0.78 -8.20
C ILE A 521 -44.62 1.50 -7.79
N ASN A 522 -45.71 1.34 -8.54
CA ASN A 522 -47.00 1.91 -8.18
C ASN A 522 -47.52 1.35 -6.85
N GLU A 523 -47.50 0.03 -6.67
CA GLU A 523 -47.97 -0.62 -5.43
C GLU A 523 -47.19 -0.11 -4.21
N ALA A 524 -45.84 0.01 -4.31
CA ALA A 524 -44.99 0.56 -3.27
C ALA A 524 -45.25 2.05 -3.03
N GLY A 525 -45.40 2.85 -4.10
CA GLY A 525 -45.65 4.27 -4.03
C GLY A 525 -47.04 4.60 -3.42
N GLU A 526 -48.07 3.85 -3.79
CA GLU A 526 -49.41 4.00 -3.22
C GLU A 526 -49.43 3.68 -1.72
N LEU A 527 -48.66 2.72 -1.26
CA LEU A 527 -48.46 2.43 0.15
C LEU A 527 -47.89 3.64 0.89
N LEU A 528 -46.87 4.28 0.34
CA LEU A 528 -46.23 5.47 0.91
C LEU A 528 -47.21 6.66 0.96
N VAL A 529 -48.02 6.84 -0.07
CA VAL A 529 -49.08 7.87 -0.11
C VAL A 529 -50.16 7.58 0.94
N LYS A 530 -50.59 6.33 1.06
CA LYS A 530 -51.64 5.89 2.00
C LYS A 530 -51.24 6.16 3.47
N VAL A 531 -49.95 5.96 3.81
CA VAL A 531 -49.45 6.24 5.16
C VAL A 531 -49.11 7.71 5.36
N GLY A 532 -49.29 8.54 4.33
CA GLY A 532 -49.03 9.98 4.36
C GLY A 532 -47.54 10.32 4.47
N ALA A 533 -46.66 9.42 4.00
CA ALA A 533 -45.22 9.64 4.00
C ALA A 533 -44.76 10.55 2.86
N VAL A 534 -45.46 10.47 1.72
CA VAL A 534 -45.14 11.26 0.52
C VAL A 534 -46.43 11.79 -0.15
N ASP A 535 -46.30 12.78 -1.01
CA ASP A 535 -47.38 13.23 -1.90
C ASP A 535 -47.50 12.30 -3.12
N LYS A 536 -48.66 12.33 -3.78
CA LYS A 536 -48.94 11.50 -4.98
C LYS A 536 -47.91 11.75 -6.10
N ALA A 537 -47.44 12.97 -6.25
CA ALA A 537 -46.40 13.35 -7.22
C ALA A 537 -45.08 12.61 -7.02
N TYR A 538 -44.81 12.08 -5.83
CA TYR A 538 -43.58 11.30 -5.55
C TYR A 538 -43.56 9.97 -6.32
N VAL A 539 -44.75 9.39 -6.62
CA VAL A 539 -44.84 8.14 -7.40
C VAL A 539 -44.36 8.35 -8.83
N ASP A 540 -44.69 9.51 -9.42
CA ASP A 540 -44.20 9.87 -10.76
C ASP A 540 -42.65 10.03 -10.74
N ALA A 541 -42.09 10.64 -9.71
CA ALA A 541 -40.65 10.75 -9.52
C ALA A 541 -39.96 9.39 -9.29
N MET A 542 -40.64 8.41 -8.68
CA MET A 542 -40.13 7.02 -8.58
C MET A 542 -40.03 6.37 -9.97
N HIS A 543 -40.96 6.61 -10.85
CA HIS A 543 -40.92 6.14 -12.24
C HIS A 543 -39.82 6.82 -13.05
N GLU A 544 -39.65 8.12 -12.90
CA GLU A 544 -38.57 8.88 -13.54
C GLU A 544 -37.18 8.36 -13.08
N ARG A 545 -37.04 8.11 -11.78
CA ARG A 545 -35.82 7.55 -11.23
C ARG A 545 -35.50 6.16 -11.79
N GLU A 546 -36.51 5.29 -11.90
CA GLU A 546 -36.35 3.94 -12.47
C GLU A 546 -35.98 3.95 -13.95
N GLN A 547 -36.42 4.98 -14.71
CA GLN A 547 -36.05 5.15 -16.12
C GLN A 547 -34.59 5.58 -16.28
N SER A 548 -34.05 6.39 -15.36
CA SER A 548 -32.69 6.87 -15.41
C SER A 548 -31.68 5.79 -14.95
N VAL A 549 -31.95 5.11 -13.85
CA VAL A 549 -31.16 4.01 -13.30
C VAL A 549 -32.07 3.07 -12.53
N SER A 550 -32.04 1.77 -12.82
CA SER A 550 -32.86 0.78 -12.14
C SER A 550 -32.67 0.78 -10.63
N THR A 551 -33.77 0.73 -9.88
CA THR A 551 -33.78 0.59 -8.42
C THR A 551 -33.74 -0.88 -7.96
N PHE A 552 -33.60 -1.83 -8.89
CA PHE A 552 -33.42 -3.25 -8.61
C PHE A 552 -31.98 -3.55 -8.19
N MET A 553 -31.83 -4.09 -6.98
CA MET A 553 -30.52 -4.33 -6.34
C MET A 553 -29.96 -5.75 -6.61
N GLY A 554 -30.69 -6.58 -7.35
CA GLY A 554 -30.36 -8.00 -7.51
C GLY A 554 -30.99 -8.89 -6.43
N ASN A 555 -30.84 -10.21 -6.55
CA ASN A 555 -31.33 -11.22 -5.59
C ASN A 555 -32.82 -11.09 -5.20
N GLY A 556 -33.67 -10.58 -6.13
CA GLY A 556 -35.09 -10.40 -5.86
C GLY A 556 -35.46 -9.17 -5.02
N LEU A 557 -34.50 -8.28 -4.75
CA LEU A 557 -34.69 -7.06 -3.96
C LEU A 557 -34.71 -5.82 -4.86
N ALA A 558 -35.70 -4.93 -4.66
CA ALA A 558 -35.74 -3.59 -5.22
C ALA A 558 -36.08 -2.56 -4.15
N ILE A 559 -35.50 -1.35 -4.27
CA ILE A 559 -35.76 -0.22 -3.38
C ILE A 559 -36.25 0.97 -4.22
N PRO A 560 -37.54 1.00 -4.64
CA PRO A 560 -38.08 2.10 -5.43
C PRO A 560 -38.05 3.40 -4.62
N HIS A 561 -37.51 4.47 -5.19
CA HIS A 561 -37.44 5.80 -4.58
C HIS A 561 -37.47 6.88 -5.65
N GLY A 562 -37.88 8.09 -5.29
CA GLY A 562 -37.99 9.24 -6.21
C GLY A 562 -36.63 9.86 -6.55
N THR A 563 -36.62 10.79 -7.50
CA THR A 563 -35.46 11.60 -7.87
C THR A 563 -35.03 12.55 -6.74
N ASN A 564 -33.81 13.10 -6.81
CA ASN A 564 -33.31 14.05 -5.81
C ASN A 564 -34.15 15.33 -5.73
N GLU A 565 -34.73 15.73 -6.84
CA GLU A 565 -35.60 16.93 -6.96
C GLU A 565 -36.94 16.74 -6.26
N SER A 566 -37.38 15.49 -6.06
CA SER A 566 -38.67 15.16 -5.41
C SER A 566 -38.62 15.12 -3.88
N LYS A 567 -37.49 15.48 -3.24
CA LYS A 567 -37.31 15.46 -1.78
C LYS A 567 -38.31 16.34 -1.03
N ASP A 568 -38.72 17.46 -1.62
CA ASP A 568 -39.66 18.38 -1.01
C ASP A 568 -41.11 17.83 -0.93
N THR A 569 -41.38 16.72 -1.61
CA THR A 569 -42.66 16.01 -1.56
C THR A 569 -42.74 14.94 -0.47
N ILE A 570 -41.65 14.76 0.30
CA ILE A 570 -41.57 13.81 1.42
C ILE A 570 -42.10 14.51 2.69
N LYS A 571 -43.18 13.98 3.27
CA LYS A 571 -43.85 14.54 4.47
C LYS A 571 -43.44 13.88 5.77
N LYS A 572 -42.93 12.65 5.71
CA LYS A 572 -42.46 11.88 6.86
C LYS A 572 -41.18 11.12 6.45
N SER A 573 -40.14 11.33 7.15
CA SER A 573 -38.85 10.61 7.00
C SER A 573 -38.50 9.88 8.30
#